data_85cd17999e881045eff1082c339e7180
#
_entry.id   85cd17999e881045eff1082c339e7180
#
_cell.length_a   1.000
_cell.length_b   1.000
_cell.length_c   1.000
_cell.angle_alpha   90.00
_cell.angle_beta   90.00
_cell.angle_gamma   90.00
#
_symmetry.space_group_name_H-M   'P 1'
#
loop_
_entity.id
_entity.type
_entity.pdbx_description
1 polymer ?
#
loop_
_entity_poly.entity_id
_entity_poly.type
_entity_poly.pdbx_seq_one_letter_code
_entity_poly.pdbx_strand_id
1 'polypeptide(L)'
;WIAGINKKEKFMKLTNVLFGEPDIKKILNIFGNHFGLIILSKNFIFAVSDYSRSYPIFWKLYQNKLLLSTQANLLKTKLDKINQNQLQAFRMSGYTINNETLWCCINNLKNGSYLICRKKNKPLIKQYFIYQPWKIKNYSLLKFSKILKIEINKLFLNIIKEAQGRKIIIPLSAGLDSRLIISGLHKFNYKNVKCFSYGLKNNSDALIAKK
;
A
#
# COMPACT_ATOMS: atom_id res chain seq x y z
N TRP A 1 -4.71 10.72 10.65
CA TRP A 1 -4.05 10.78 9.34
C TRP A 1 -4.62 9.72 8.40
N ILE A 2 -4.90 10.12 7.18
CA ILE A 2 -5.44 9.27 6.11
C ILE A 2 -4.59 9.51 4.86
N ALA A 3 -4.12 8.44 4.25
CA ALA A 3 -3.55 8.44 2.91
C ALA A 3 -4.43 7.63 1.96
N GLY A 4 -4.43 7.98 0.69
CA GLY A 4 -5.24 7.34 -0.34
C GLY A 4 -6.06 8.35 -1.14
N ILE A 5 -6.90 7.83 -2.01
CA ILE A 5 -7.77 8.62 -2.88
C ILE A 5 -9.09 8.96 -2.15
N ASN A 6 -9.69 10.11 -2.48
CA ASN A 6 -10.99 10.56 -1.94
C ASN A 6 -11.02 10.68 -0.41
N LYS A 7 -9.96 11.24 0.16
CA LYS A 7 -9.74 11.34 1.61
C LYS A 7 -10.91 11.98 2.38
N LYS A 8 -11.48 13.07 1.85
CA LYS A 8 -12.55 13.82 2.52
C LYS A 8 -13.83 12.99 2.65
N GLU A 9 -14.26 12.35 1.56
CA GLU A 9 -15.45 11.48 1.55
C GLU A 9 -15.25 10.27 2.47
N LYS A 10 -14.08 9.64 2.39
CA LYS A 10 -13.74 8.49 3.24
C LYS A 10 -13.65 8.86 4.72
N PHE A 11 -13.17 10.07 5.03
CA PHE A 11 -13.14 10.59 6.40
C PHE A 11 -14.55 10.73 6.98
N MET A 12 -15.49 11.31 6.22
CA MET A 12 -16.88 11.45 6.68
C MET A 12 -17.55 10.10 6.92
N LYS A 13 -17.30 9.10 6.07
CA LYS A 13 -17.79 7.74 6.29
C LYS A 13 -17.15 7.07 7.51
N LEU A 14 -15.88 7.35 7.76
CA LEU A 14 -15.15 6.81 8.90
C LEU A 14 -15.67 7.31 10.23
N THR A 15 -16.00 8.60 10.35
CA THR A 15 -16.53 9.18 11.60
C THR A 15 -17.80 8.47 12.08
N ASN A 16 -18.65 8.02 11.16
CA ASN A 16 -19.86 7.26 11.47
C ASN A 16 -19.58 5.81 11.94
N VAL A 17 -18.39 5.29 11.72
CA VAL A 17 -18.00 3.91 12.06
C VAL A 17 -17.18 3.83 13.34
N LEU A 18 -16.57 4.94 13.76
CA LEU A 18 -15.63 5.00 14.88
C LEU A 18 -16.26 5.27 16.26
N PHE A 19 -17.58 5.12 16.41
CA PHE A 19 -18.25 5.18 17.72
C PHE A 19 -17.98 3.93 18.58
N GLY A 20 -16.71 3.44 18.58
CA GLY A 20 -16.31 2.25 19.31
C GLY A 20 -14.92 1.76 18.94
N GLU A 21 -14.68 0.46 19.08
CA GLU A 21 -13.43 -0.15 18.63
C GLU A 21 -13.37 -0.20 17.10
N PRO A 22 -12.17 0.04 16.51
CA PRO A 22 -12.00 -0.02 15.07
C PRO A 22 -12.31 -1.40 14.49
N ASP A 23 -13.33 -1.49 13.65
CA ASP A 23 -13.67 -2.69 12.90
C ASP A 23 -12.93 -2.71 11.55
N ILE A 24 -11.97 -3.64 11.42
CA ILE A 24 -11.14 -3.75 10.22
C ILE A 24 -11.96 -4.03 8.95
N LYS A 25 -13.03 -4.82 9.02
CA LYS A 25 -13.87 -5.13 7.85
C LYS A 25 -14.58 -3.88 7.33
N LYS A 26 -15.13 -3.07 8.23
CA LYS A 26 -15.78 -1.79 7.88
C LYS A 26 -14.77 -0.81 7.29
N ILE A 27 -13.56 -0.74 7.88
CA ILE A 27 -12.48 0.11 7.36
C ILE A 27 -12.09 -0.30 5.94
N LEU A 28 -11.89 -1.59 5.67
CA LEU A 28 -11.57 -2.09 4.35
C LEU A 28 -12.66 -1.78 3.31
N ASN A 29 -13.93 -1.89 3.69
CA ASN A 29 -15.05 -1.55 2.81
C ASN A 29 -15.08 -0.05 2.44
N ILE A 30 -14.67 0.83 3.37
CA ILE A 30 -14.62 2.28 3.12
C ILE A 30 -13.41 2.66 2.25
N PHE A 31 -12.24 2.11 2.57
CA PHE A 31 -10.97 2.56 1.99
C PHE A 31 -10.55 1.79 0.74
N GLY A 32 -11.04 0.56 0.56
CA GLY A 32 -10.64 -0.30 -0.55
C GLY A 32 -9.23 -0.85 -0.39
N ASN A 33 -8.45 -0.88 -1.50
CA ASN A 33 -7.18 -1.61 -1.55
C ASN A 33 -5.93 -0.76 -1.35
N HIS A 34 -6.04 0.59 -1.44
CA HIS A 34 -4.88 1.49 -1.41
C HIS A 34 -5.09 2.60 -0.40
N PHE A 35 -4.65 2.38 0.82
CA PHE A 35 -4.76 3.36 1.89
C PHE A 35 -3.74 3.13 3.01
N GLY A 36 -3.51 4.17 3.80
CA GLY A 36 -2.88 4.11 5.12
C GLY A 36 -3.71 4.95 6.08
N LEU A 37 -3.93 4.44 7.27
CA LEU A 37 -4.79 5.13 8.25
C LEU A 37 -4.14 5.09 9.63
N ILE A 38 -4.12 6.26 10.29
CA ILE A 38 -3.75 6.39 11.70
C ILE A 38 -4.86 7.17 12.39
N ILE A 39 -5.40 6.60 13.45
CA ILE A 39 -6.45 7.19 14.28
C ILE A 39 -5.92 7.40 15.69
N LEU A 40 -6.04 8.62 16.17
CA LEU A 40 -5.76 8.97 17.55
C LEU A 40 -7.09 9.26 18.25
N SER A 41 -7.42 8.46 19.25
CA SER A 41 -8.59 8.62 20.11
C SER A 41 -8.17 8.88 21.55
N LYS A 42 -9.10 9.34 22.37
CA LYS A 42 -8.87 9.47 23.83
C LYS A 42 -8.48 8.16 24.50
N ASN A 43 -8.95 7.03 23.98
CA ASN A 43 -8.81 5.70 24.60
C ASN A 43 -7.81 4.78 23.90
N PHE A 44 -7.49 5.04 22.63
CA PHE A 44 -6.59 4.19 21.85
C PHE A 44 -5.89 4.96 20.73
N ILE A 45 -4.78 4.40 20.29
CA ILE A 45 -4.12 4.71 19.01
C ILE A 45 -4.31 3.49 18.12
N PHE A 46 -4.77 3.71 16.89
CA PHE A 46 -4.96 2.66 15.90
C PHE A 46 -4.27 3.03 14.59
N ALA A 47 -3.55 2.08 14.01
CA ALA A 47 -2.93 2.26 12.71
C ALA A 47 -3.17 1.01 11.87
N VAL A 48 -3.46 1.18 10.57
CA VAL A 48 -3.70 0.07 9.66
C VAL A 48 -3.05 0.33 8.31
N SER A 49 -2.41 -0.71 7.79
CA SER A 49 -1.80 -0.77 6.46
C SER A 49 -2.65 -1.64 5.55
N ASP A 50 -2.81 -1.24 4.30
CA ASP A 50 -3.53 -2.02 3.29
C ASP A 50 -2.81 -3.32 2.90
N TYR A 51 -3.42 -4.07 1.97
CA TYR A 51 -2.89 -5.36 1.49
C TYR A 51 -1.49 -5.28 0.89
N SER A 52 -1.13 -4.15 0.28
CA SER A 52 0.13 -3.93 -0.44
C SER A 52 1.10 -3.02 0.32
N ARG A 53 0.67 -2.46 1.44
CA ARG A 53 1.41 -1.40 2.16
C ARG A 53 1.72 -0.21 1.24
N SER A 54 0.70 0.26 0.53
CA SER A 54 0.82 1.39 -0.41
C SER A 54 1.32 2.68 0.27
N TYR A 55 1.01 2.82 1.56
CA TYR A 55 1.47 3.93 2.39
C TYR A 55 2.13 3.38 3.64
N PRO A 56 3.47 3.44 3.74
CA PRO A 56 4.19 2.88 4.87
C PRO A 56 3.86 3.59 6.17
N ILE A 57 3.72 2.82 7.24
CA ILE A 57 3.56 3.30 8.61
C ILE A 57 4.66 2.67 9.43
N PHE A 58 5.45 3.52 10.10
CA PHE A 58 6.51 3.11 11.00
C PHE A 58 6.09 3.38 12.44
N TRP A 59 6.60 2.58 13.36
CA TRP A 59 6.33 2.72 14.78
C TRP A 59 7.54 2.39 15.63
N LYS A 60 7.58 2.99 16.82
CA LYS A 60 8.60 2.80 17.83
C LYS A 60 7.99 2.97 19.22
N LEU A 61 8.44 2.17 20.17
CA LEU A 61 8.22 2.45 21.59
C LEU A 61 9.42 3.21 22.13
N TYR A 62 9.17 4.39 22.66
CA TYR A 62 10.19 5.22 23.30
C TYR A 62 9.66 5.73 24.63
N GLN A 63 10.35 5.43 25.73
CA GLN A 63 9.93 5.81 27.09
C GLN A 63 8.47 5.46 27.39
N ASN A 64 8.06 4.24 27.09
CA ASN A 64 6.68 3.75 27.23
C ASN A 64 5.62 4.52 26.41
N LYS A 65 6.03 5.35 25.46
CA LYS A 65 5.14 6.05 24.53
C LYS A 65 5.23 5.41 23.15
N LEU A 66 4.08 5.19 22.53
CA LEU A 66 4.03 4.75 21.12
C LEU A 66 4.20 5.97 20.21
N LEU A 67 5.21 5.92 19.38
CA LEU A 67 5.45 6.89 18.32
C LEU A 67 5.10 6.26 16.97
N LEU A 68 4.42 7.02 16.12
CA LEU A 68 4.02 6.61 14.78
C LEU A 68 4.44 7.67 13.76
N SER A 69 4.87 7.23 12.58
CA SER A 69 5.23 8.12 11.48
C SER A 69 5.07 7.41 10.14
N THR A 70 4.93 8.18 9.07
CA THR A 70 5.01 7.69 7.68
C THR A 70 6.45 7.65 7.16
N GLN A 71 7.39 8.14 7.94
CA GLN A 71 8.83 8.17 7.61
C GLN A 71 9.62 7.65 8.82
N ALA A 72 10.41 6.59 8.62
CA ALA A 72 11.22 6.00 9.68
C ALA A 72 12.21 6.99 10.32
N ASN A 73 12.80 7.86 9.50
CA ASN A 73 13.80 8.84 9.97
C ASN A 73 13.23 9.83 11.00
N LEU A 74 11.93 10.13 10.97
CA LEU A 74 11.30 11.01 11.95
C LEU A 74 11.15 10.37 13.33
N LEU A 75 11.24 9.05 13.42
CA LEU A 75 11.22 8.31 14.68
C LEU A 75 12.62 8.08 15.26
N LYS A 76 13.66 8.41 14.50
CA LYS A 76 15.05 8.22 14.91
C LYS A 76 15.44 9.19 16.00
N THR A 77 16.14 8.66 16.99
CA THR A 77 16.84 9.44 18.03
C THR A 77 18.35 9.31 17.86
N LYS A 78 19.12 10.12 18.55
CA LYS A 78 20.60 10.04 18.55
C LYS A 78 21.12 8.71 19.11
N LEU A 79 20.32 8.01 19.91
CA LEU A 79 20.65 6.73 20.55
C LEU A 79 20.37 5.51 19.66
N ASP A 80 19.64 5.67 18.57
CA ASP A 80 19.28 4.55 17.71
C ASP A 80 20.46 4.09 16.87
N LYS A 81 20.81 2.82 17.03
CA LYS A 81 21.88 2.16 16.28
C LYS A 81 21.35 1.62 14.95
N ILE A 82 22.26 1.46 14.01
CA ILE A 82 21.98 0.77 12.75
C ILE A 82 21.82 -0.73 13.01
N ASN A 83 20.77 -1.32 12.47
CA ASN A 83 20.59 -2.77 12.45
C ASN A 83 21.47 -3.38 11.36
N GLN A 84 22.58 -4.01 11.75
CA GLN A 84 23.58 -4.52 10.81
C GLN A 84 23.00 -5.60 9.86
N ASN A 85 22.12 -6.46 10.36
CA ASN A 85 21.47 -7.49 9.52
C ASN A 85 20.59 -6.84 8.44
N GLN A 86 19.85 -5.81 8.80
CA GLN A 86 19.02 -5.09 7.83
C GLN A 86 19.85 -4.23 6.88
N LEU A 87 20.98 -3.70 7.34
CA LEU A 87 21.92 -3.00 6.47
C LEU A 87 22.52 -3.95 5.42
N GLN A 88 22.88 -5.17 5.81
CA GLN A 88 23.38 -6.18 4.89
C GLN A 88 22.29 -6.58 3.88
N ALA A 89 21.08 -6.89 4.35
CA ALA A 89 19.94 -7.19 3.48
C ALA A 89 19.69 -6.06 2.47
N PHE A 90 19.70 -4.81 2.95
CA PHE A 90 19.50 -3.63 2.09
C PHE A 90 20.60 -3.48 1.04
N ARG A 91 21.86 -3.72 1.39
CA ARG A 91 22.98 -3.70 0.44
C ARG A 91 22.86 -4.75 -0.65
N MET A 92 22.29 -5.92 -0.31
CA MET A 92 22.13 -7.03 -1.25
C MET A 92 20.91 -6.91 -2.16
N SER A 93 19.80 -6.36 -1.65
CA SER A 93 18.50 -6.41 -2.33
C SER A 93 17.82 -5.05 -2.55
N GLY A 94 18.35 -3.99 -1.93
CA GLY A 94 17.73 -2.65 -1.98
C GLY A 94 16.57 -2.44 -1.02
N TYR A 95 16.23 -3.42 -0.16
CA TYR A 95 15.15 -3.30 0.83
C TYR A 95 15.48 -4.04 2.14
N THR A 96 14.76 -3.67 3.20
CA THR A 96 14.84 -4.37 4.49
C THR A 96 13.83 -5.52 4.55
N ILE A 97 14.16 -6.57 5.28
CA ILE A 97 13.32 -7.77 5.39
C ILE A 97 12.40 -7.72 6.64
N ASN A 98 11.32 -8.48 6.60
CA ASN A 98 10.31 -8.58 7.65
C ASN A 98 9.62 -7.22 7.95
N ASN A 99 9.49 -6.90 9.25
CA ASN A 99 8.92 -5.65 9.76
C ASN A 99 9.98 -4.71 10.35
N GLU A 100 11.25 -5.00 10.12
CA GLU A 100 12.35 -4.19 10.62
C GLU A 100 12.71 -3.07 9.64
N THR A 101 13.48 -2.12 10.14
CA THR A 101 14.07 -1.02 9.34
C THR A 101 15.59 -1.02 9.50
N LEU A 102 16.26 -0.11 8.83
CA LEU A 102 17.70 0.10 9.02
C LEU A 102 18.08 0.55 10.45
N TRP A 103 17.09 0.93 11.26
CA TRP A 103 17.30 1.39 12.63
C TRP A 103 16.78 0.34 13.62
N CYS A 104 17.61 -0.03 14.60
CA CYS A 104 17.14 -0.79 15.74
C CYS A 104 15.96 -0.08 16.40
N CYS A 105 14.99 -0.84 16.90
CA CYS A 105 13.81 -0.32 17.61
C CYS A 105 12.78 0.45 16.76
N ILE A 106 13.03 0.71 15.48
CA ILE A 106 12.04 1.26 14.56
C ILE A 106 11.51 0.14 13.68
N ASN A 107 10.22 -0.10 13.77
CA ASN A 107 9.55 -1.14 13.01
C ASN A 107 8.63 -0.54 11.96
N ASN A 108 8.38 -1.27 10.89
CA ASN A 108 7.31 -0.93 9.97
C ASN A 108 6.07 -1.79 10.25
N LEU A 109 4.89 -1.26 10.01
CA LEU A 109 3.65 -2.02 10.05
C LEU A 109 3.55 -2.83 8.75
N LYS A 110 3.47 -4.17 8.87
CA LYS A 110 3.38 -5.07 7.71
C LYS A 110 2.13 -4.79 6.88
N ASN A 111 2.20 -5.17 5.61
CA ASN A 111 1.02 -5.24 4.75
C ASN A 111 -0.06 -6.13 5.36
N GLY A 112 -1.31 -5.77 5.17
CA GLY A 112 -2.44 -6.51 5.72
C GLY A 112 -2.44 -6.62 7.25
N SER A 113 -1.91 -5.61 7.95
CA SER A 113 -1.80 -5.61 9.41
C SER A 113 -2.35 -4.31 10.00
N TYR A 114 -2.78 -4.41 11.24
CA TYR A 114 -3.10 -3.25 12.04
C TYR A 114 -2.41 -3.31 13.41
N LEU A 115 -2.22 -2.13 13.98
CA LEU A 115 -1.69 -1.91 15.32
C LEU A 115 -2.75 -1.20 16.14
N ILE A 116 -3.01 -1.68 17.34
CA ILE A 116 -3.83 -1.00 18.33
C ILE A 116 -3.09 -0.89 19.65
N CYS A 117 -3.05 0.31 20.21
CA CYS A 117 -2.46 0.59 21.51
C CYS A 117 -3.49 1.30 22.38
N ARG A 118 -3.92 0.66 23.47
CA ARG A 118 -4.79 1.26 24.48
C ARG A 118 -3.94 1.92 25.57
N LYS A 119 -4.54 2.85 26.31
CA LYS A 119 -3.86 3.52 27.43
C LYS A 119 -3.16 2.50 28.33
N LYS A 120 -1.89 2.76 28.67
CA LYS A 120 -1.03 1.94 29.55
C LYS A 120 -0.68 0.54 29.05
N ASN A 121 -1.11 0.13 27.85
CA ASN A 121 -0.79 -1.19 27.31
C ASN A 121 0.30 -1.13 26.23
N LYS A 122 1.01 -2.25 26.04
CA LYS A 122 1.88 -2.43 24.88
C LYS A 122 1.04 -2.48 23.60
N PRO A 123 1.56 -2.01 22.45
CA PRO A 123 0.86 -2.10 21.19
C PRO A 123 0.61 -3.56 20.81
N LEU A 124 -0.62 -3.88 20.46
CA LEU A 124 -1.03 -5.16 19.90
C LEU A 124 -1.01 -5.04 18.38
N ILE A 125 -0.29 -5.94 17.71
CA ILE A 125 -0.24 -6.01 16.26
C ILE A 125 -0.96 -7.28 15.81
N LYS A 126 -1.90 -7.13 14.88
CA LYS A 126 -2.61 -8.26 14.26
C LYS A 126 -2.53 -8.17 12.76
N GLN A 127 -2.32 -9.31 12.12
CA GLN A 127 -2.35 -9.45 10.67
C GLN A 127 -3.73 -9.98 10.26
N TYR A 128 -4.43 -9.22 9.41
CA TYR A 128 -5.76 -9.58 8.92
C TYR A 128 -5.72 -10.19 7.51
N PHE A 129 -4.56 -10.06 6.83
CA PHE A 129 -4.33 -10.63 5.51
C PHE A 129 -2.90 -11.14 5.37
N ILE A 130 -2.75 -12.35 4.83
CA ILE A 130 -1.47 -12.95 4.47
C ILE A 130 -1.55 -13.39 3.02
N TYR A 131 -0.66 -12.87 2.18
CA TYR A 131 -0.51 -13.36 0.82
C TYR A 131 0.11 -14.75 0.85
N GLN A 132 -0.57 -15.72 0.25
CA GLN A 132 -0.18 -17.14 0.28
C GLN A 132 -0.07 -17.70 -1.14
N PRO A 133 0.98 -17.34 -1.92
CA PRO A 133 1.14 -17.77 -3.31
C PRO A 133 1.33 -19.29 -3.44
N TRP A 134 1.72 -19.97 -2.37
CA TRP A 134 1.88 -21.43 -2.33
C TRP A 134 0.56 -22.20 -2.23
N LYS A 135 -0.56 -21.55 -1.93
CA LYS A 135 -1.90 -22.15 -1.97
C LYS A 135 -2.41 -22.18 -3.40
N ILE A 136 -1.87 -23.10 -4.18
CA ILE A 136 -2.23 -23.26 -5.59
C ILE A 136 -3.64 -23.89 -5.69
N LYS A 137 -4.48 -23.29 -6.55
CA LYS A 137 -5.74 -23.88 -6.96
C LYS A 137 -5.54 -24.51 -8.34
N ASN A 138 -5.86 -25.80 -8.46
CA ASN A 138 -5.79 -26.49 -9.74
C ASN A 138 -6.96 -26.06 -10.63
N TYR A 139 -6.70 -25.17 -11.55
CA TYR A 139 -7.63 -24.77 -12.61
C TYR A 139 -7.10 -25.18 -13.96
N SER A 140 -7.99 -25.60 -14.89
CA SER A 140 -7.61 -25.69 -16.30
C SER A 140 -7.20 -24.31 -16.83
N LEU A 141 -6.34 -24.27 -17.83
CA LEU A 141 -5.88 -23.01 -18.45
C LEU A 141 -7.04 -22.13 -18.92
N LEU A 142 -8.07 -22.74 -19.54
CA LEU A 142 -9.28 -22.04 -19.97
C LEU A 142 -10.05 -21.41 -18.81
N LYS A 143 -10.20 -22.14 -17.70
CA LYS A 143 -10.88 -21.63 -16.51
C LYS A 143 -10.08 -20.50 -15.87
N PHE A 144 -8.76 -20.67 -15.76
CA PHE A 144 -7.88 -19.64 -15.22
C PHE A 144 -7.92 -18.36 -16.06
N SER A 145 -7.82 -18.46 -17.38
CA SER A 145 -7.87 -17.31 -18.30
C SER A 145 -9.19 -16.53 -18.18
N LYS A 146 -10.33 -17.26 -18.06
CA LYS A 146 -11.64 -16.61 -17.85
C LYS A 146 -11.69 -15.84 -16.52
N ILE A 147 -11.23 -16.45 -15.43
CA ILE A 147 -11.19 -15.80 -14.10
C ILE A 147 -10.27 -14.59 -14.14
N LEU A 148 -9.06 -14.72 -14.69
CA LEU A 148 -8.11 -13.63 -14.80
C LEU A 148 -8.68 -12.45 -15.59
N LYS A 149 -9.34 -12.72 -16.73
CA LYS A 149 -9.99 -11.68 -17.53
C LYS A 149 -11.07 -10.93 -16.75
N ILE A 150 -11.87 -11.63 -15.95
CA ILE A 150 -12.90 -11.03 -15.10
C ILE A 150 -12.26 -10.13 -14.05
N GLU A 151 -11.24 -10.61 -13.36
CA GLU A 151 -10.57 -9.84 -12.29
C GLU A 151 -9.82 -8.62 -12.85
N ILE A 152 -9.15 -8.75 -14.00
CA ILE A 152 -8.51 -7.61 -14.69
C ILE A 152 -9.57 -6.56 -15.09
N ASN A 153 -10.73 -6.97 -15.64
CA ASN A 153 -11.78 -6.02 -15.98
C ASN A 153 -12.34 -5.29 -14.73
N LYS A 154 -12.55 -6.00 -13.62
CA LYS A 154 -12.96 -5.38 -12.35
C LYS A 154 -11.92 -4.37 -11.86
N LEU A 155 -10.63 -4.70 -11.97
CA LEU A 155 -9.53 -3.80 -11.60
C LEU A 155 -9.63 -2.49 -12.38
N PHE A 156 -9.79 -2.53 -13.71
CA PHE A 156 -9.89 -1.33 -14.54
C PHE A 156 -11.14 -0.50 -14.21
N LEU A 157 -12.28 -1.14 -14.00
CA LEU A 157 -13.49 -0.44 -13.59
C LEU A 157 -13.30 0.29 -12.24
N ASN A 158 -12.61 -0.33 -11.30
CA ASN A 158 -12.28 0.29 -10.02
C ASN A 158 -11.31 1.47 -10.19
N ILE A 159 -10.24 1.33 -11.01
CA ILE A 159 -9.31 2.42 -11.32
C ILE A 159 -10.06 3.63 -11.91
N ILE A 160 -10.94 3.39 -12.88
CA ILE A 160 -11.72 4.44 -13.55
C ILE A 160 -12.67 5.12 -12.56
N LYS A 161 -13.36 4.32 -11.73
CA LYS A 161 -14.24 4.83 -10.67
C LYS A 161 -13.48 5.70 -9.67
N GLU A 162 -12.30 5.26 -9.24
CA GLU A 162 -11.46 6.02 -8.30
C GLU A 162 -10.84 7.26 -8.94
N ALA A 163 -10.53 7.19 -10.24
CA ALA A 163 -9.98 8.35 -10.96
C ALA A 163 -10.98 9.50 -11.07
N GLN A 164 -12.30 9.23 -11.13
CA GLN A 164 -13.35 10.27 -11.20
C GLN A 164 -13.08 11.32 -12.28
N GLY A 165 -12.69 10.88 -13.47
CA GLY A 165 -12.37 11.77 -14.59
C GLY A 165 -11.00 12.48 -14.51
N ARG A 166 -10.24 12.32 -13.42
CA ARG A 166 -8.90 12.91 -13.28
C ARG A 166 -7.91 12.30 -14.26
N LYS A 167 -6.90 13.08 -14.62
CA LYS A 167 -5.82 12.63 -15.51
C LYS A 167 -5.04 11.46 -14.86
N ILE A 168 -4.92 10.36 -15.60
CA ILE A 168 -4.04 9.23 -15.24
C ILE A 168 -2.74 9.40 -16.01
N ILE A 169 -1.62 9.41 -15.29
CA ILE A 169 -0.28 9.54 -15.87
C ILE A 169 0.40 8.18 -15.74
N ILE A 170 0.88 7.63 -16.87
CA ILE A 170 1.45 6.29 -16.93
C ILE A 170 2.90 6.38 -17.40
N PRO A 171 3.88 5.95 -16.59
CA PRO A 171 5.24 5.69 -17.07
C PRO A 171 5.18 4.47 -18.00
N LEU A 172 5.32 4.68 -19.29
CA LEU A 172 5.22 3.65 -20.31
C LEU A 172 6.61 3.12 -20.67
N SER A 173 6.76 1.81 -20.58
CA SER A 173 7.98 1.08 -20.96
C SER A 173 7.68 0.04 -22.06
N ALA A 174 8.69 -0.67 -22.52
CA ALA A 174 8.52 -1.83 -23.38
C ALA A 174 7.87 -3.03 -22.66
N GLY A 175 7.75 -2.98 -21.31
CA GLY A 175 7.21 -4.05 -20.49
C GLY A 175 5.71 -4.27 -20.70
N LEU A 176 5.26 -5.50 -20.44
CA LEU A 176 3.86 -5.90 -20.60
C LEU A 176 2.92 -5.19 -19.61
N ASP A 177 3.39 -4.92 -18.40
CA ASP A 177 2.54 -4.37 -17.32
C ASP A 177 2.05 -2.95 -17.64
N SER A 178 2.96 -2.06 -18.04
CA SER A 178 2.61 -0.67 -18.41
C SER A 178 1.70 -0.64 -19.65
N ARG A 179 1.94 -1.53 -20.62
CA ARG A 179 1.09 -1.68 -21.82
C ARG A 179 -0.28 -2.28 -21.49
N LEU A 180 -0.37 -3.20 -20.54
CA LEU A 180 -1.64 -3.72 -20.04
C LEU A 180 -2.48 -2.59 -19.43
N ILE A 181 -1.85 -1.71 -18.64
CA ILE A 181 -2.55 -0.57 -18.01
C ILE A 181 -3.16 0.34 -19.10
N ILE A 182 -2.37 0.75 -20.09
CA ILE A 182 -2.89 1.64 -21.14
C ILE A 182 -3.97 0.97 -22.00
N SER A 183 -3.75 -0.30 -22.37
CA SER A 183 -4.72 -1.08 -23.15
C SER A 183 -6.05 -1.27 -22.40
N GLY A 184 -5.98 -1.51 -21.09
CA GLY A 184 -7.16 -1.63 -20.25
C GLY A 184 -7.94 -0.32 -20.15
N LEU A 185 -7.27 0.79 -19.93
CA LEU A 185 -7.93 2.12 -19.91
C LEU A 185 -8.55 2.46 -21.27
N HIS A 186 -7.86 2.17 -22.36
CA HIS A 186 -8.38 2.34 -23.72
C HIS A 186 -9.62 1.48 -23.98
N LYS A 187 -9.60 0.19 -23.60
CA LYS A 187 -10.73 -0.73 -23.70
C LYS A 187 -12.00 -0.21 -23.03
N PHE A 188 -11.86 0.47 -21.90
CA PHE A 188 -12.98 1.07 -21.17
C PHE A 188 -13.22 2.56 -21.53
N ASN A 189 -12.66 3.02 -22.64
CA ASN A 189 -12.85 4.39 -23.17
C ASN A 189 -12.47 5.51 -22.19
N TYR A 190 -11.50 5.28 -21.29
CA TYR A 190 -11.00 6.35 -20.43
C TYR A 190 -10.09 7.28 -21.21
N LYS A 191 -10.53 8.52 -21.49
CA LYS A 191 -9.86 9.47 -22.39
C LYS A 191 -8.75 10.29 -21.72
N ASN A 192 -8.84 10.53 -20.42
CA ASN A 192 -7.93 11.45 -19.72
C ASN A 192 -6.64 10.72 -19.27
N VAL A 193 -5.86 10.25 -20.25
CA VAL A 193 -4.61 9.52 -20.03
C VAL A 193 -3.45 10.27 -20.66
N LYS A 194 -2.31 10.33 -19.96
CA LYS A 194 -1.04 10.82 -20.49
C LYS A 194 0.06 9.79 -20.20
N CYS A 195 0.80 9.42 -21.23
CA CYS A 195 1.95 8.52 -21.09
C CYS A 195 3.25 9.31 -21.21
N PHE A 196 4.30 8.82 -20.56
CA PHE A 196 5.66 9.31 -20.72
C PHE A 196 6.65 8.15 -20.58
N SER A 197 7.79 8.24 -21.22
CA SER A 197 8.93 7.35 -21.05
C SER A 197 10.13 8.15 -20.56
N TYR A 198 11.01 7.52 -19.81
CA TYR A 198 12.22 8.13 -19.26
C TYR A 198 13.41 7.21 -19.46
N GLY A 199 14.61 7.76 -19.33
CA GLY A 199 15.87 7.04 -19.51
C GLY A 199 16.81 7.77 -20.46
N LEU A 200 17.88 7.09 -20.87
CA LEU A 200 18.84 7.63 -21.85
C LEU A 200 18.16 7.86 -23.20
N LYS A 201 18.63 8.85 -23.94
CA LYS A 201 18.16 9.14 -25.32
C LYS A 201 18.30 7.88 -26.19
N ASN A 202 17.24 7.55 -26.92
CA ASN A 202 17.15 6.37 -27.80
C ASN A 202 17.23 5.01 -27.07
N ASN A 203 16.91 4.93 -25.79
CA ASN A 203 16.78 3.63 -25.14
C ASN A 203 15.65 2.81 -25.77
N SER A 204 15.77 1.49 -25.71
CA SER A 204 14.81 0.53 -26.31
C SER A 204 13.39 0.74 -25.77
N ASP A 205 13.23 1.02 -24.48
CA ASP A 205 11.94 1.24 -23.85
C ASP A 205 11.20 2.44 -24.45
N ALA A 206 11.88 3.57 -24.62
CA ALA A 206 11.30 4.76 -25.21
C ALA A 206 10.96 4.57 -26.71
N LEU A 207 11.80 3.85 -27.45
CA LEU A 207 11.54 3.56 -28.87
C LEU A 207 10.34 2.63 -29.07
N ILE A 208 10.19 1.60 -28.24
CA ILE A 208 9.07 0.66 -28.30
C ILE A 208 7.77 1.34 -27.79
N ALA A 209 7.85 2.17 -26.76
CA ALA A 209 6.71 2.89 -26.24
C ALA A 209 6.12 3.92 -27.20
N LYS A 210 6.88 4.38 -28.21
CA LYS A 210 6.41 5.29 -29.26
C LYS A 210 5.66 4.59 -30.39
N LYS A 211 5.87 3.29 -30.59
CA LYS A 211 5.15 2.47 -31.56
C LYS A 211 3.76 2.07 -31.03
#